data_d2bd3ef86927be2002be6ff3b68fe1c6
#
_entry.id   d2bd3ef86927be2002be6ff3b68fe1c6
#
_cell.length_a   1.000
_cell.length_b   1.000
_cell.length_c   1.000
_cell.angle_alpha   90.00
_cell.angle_beta   90.00
_cell.angle_gamma   90.00
#
_symmetry.space_group_name_H-M   'P 1'
#
loop_
_entity.id
_entity.type
_entity.pdbx_description
1 polymer ?
#
loop_
_entity_poly.entity_id
_entity_poly.type
_entity_poly.pdbx_seq_one_letter_code
_entity_poly.pdbx_strand_id
1 'polypeptide(L)'
;MADRAAVSKSKAASPKIDAKQAKASAKAAKQAEKARKKASSDPADMGRIKQIRRAYQLTHEYDKALPFLLLGAFLLPIGLGIVFGLTVGYMVNAVLIGVGIGVLLPMMVLVRRAKAATFKRYAGQAGSAEVALQMLPKQWVSSPVIAANRSRDAVHRTLGPGGVVLIGEGEPGRVRALLTSEVKKHERVAYGVPVTTIVMGDKPGQVPLSKLADHIKKLPKVLRPNQITDVRQRLRALDAVRPTIPVPKGPMPTNPRQVKGARQAMRGR
;
A
#
# COMPACT_ATOMS: atom_id res chain seq x y z
N MET A 1 -24.59 -76.40 -8.54
CA MET A 1 -24.97 -75.68 -9.76
C MET A 1 -24.32 -74.31 -9.69
N ALA A 2 -23.52 -74.04 -10.68
CA ALA A 2 -22.65 -72.91 -10.79
C ALA A 2 -23.47 -71.64 -11.17
N ASP A 3 -23.10 -70.52 -10.60
CA ASP A 3 -23.25 -69.26 -11.33
C ASP A 3 -22.04 -68.32 -11.05
N ARG A 4 -21.30 -68.11 -12.11
CA ARG A 4 -20.08 -67.25 -12.15
C ARG A 4 -20.49 -65.86 -12.48
N ALA A 5 -20.49 -64.97 -11.46
CA ALA A 5 -20.61 -63.52 -11.71
C ALA A 5 -19.35 -62.98 -12.42
N ALA A 6 -19.52 -62.42 -13.59
CA ALA A 6 -18.50 -61.79 -14.42
C ALA A 6 -18.05 -60.48 -13.76
N VAL A 7 -16.78 -60.42 -13.32
CA VAL A 7 -16.11 -59.18 -12.91
C VAL A 7 -15.72 -58.39 -14.18
N SER A 8 -16.47 -57.32 -14.43
CA SER A 8 -16.12 -56.29 -15.40
C SER A 8 -14.80 -55.62 -15.03
N LYS A 9 -13.73 -55.89 -15.79
CA LYS A 9 -12.47 -55.12 -15.73
C LYS A 9 -12.68 -53.73 -16.29
N SER A 10 -12.86 -52.74 -15.44
CA SER A 10 -12.75 -51.32 -15.81
C SER A 10 -11.31 -51.04 -16.27
N LYS A 11 -11.16 -50.66 -17.50
CA LYS A 11 -9.91 -50.31 -18.16
C LYS A 11 -9.36 -49.04 -17.51
N ALA A 12 -8.33 -49.17 -16.64
CA ALA A 12 -7.63 -48.03 -16.04
C ALA A 12 -7.06 -47.13 -17.16
N ALA A 13 -7.53 -45.89 -17.21
CA ALA A 13 -7.05 -44.86 -18.10
C ALA A 13 -5.55 -44.61 -17.92
N SER A 14 -4.83 -44.53 -19.01
CA SER A 14 -3.36 -44.49 -19.05
C SER A 14 -2.80 -43.24 -18.34
N PRO A 15 -1.85 -43.33 -17.40
CA PRO A 15 -1.31 -42.18 -16.65
C PRO A 15 -0.62 -41.12 -17.53
N LYS A 16 -0.32 -41.45 -18.78
CA LYS A 16 0.23 -40.50 -19.76
C LYS A 16 -0.79 -39.50 -20.32
N ILE A 17 -2.09 -39.86 -20.37
CA ILE A 17 -3.16 -38.99 -20.88
C ILE A 17 -3.45 -37.92 -19.82
N ASP A 18 -3.51 -38.30 -18.55
CA ASP A 18 -3.75 -37.38 -17.44
C ASP A 18 -2.62 -36.37 -17.25
N ALA A 19 -1.36 -36.79 -17.43
CA ALA A 19 -0.20 -35.92 -17.37
C ALA A 19 -0.16 -34.88 -18.52
N LYS A 20 -0.64 -35.26 -19.73
CA LYS A 20 -0.71 -34.35 -20.86
C LYS A 20 -1.84 -33.34 -20.71
N GLN A 21 -2.98 -33.76 -20.20
CA GLN A 21 -4.10 -32.87 -19.87
C GLN A 21 -3.75 -31.91 -18.71
N ALA A 22 -3.10 -32.38 -17.64
CA ALA A 22 -2.62 -31.54 -16.54
C ALA A 22 -1.60 -30.48 -17.02
N LYS A 23 -0.69 -30.84 -17.95
CA LYS A 23 0.24 -29.89 -18.55
C LYS A 23 -0.47 -28.86 -19.46
N ALA A 24 -1.49 -29.27 -20.18
CA ALA A 24 -2.26 -28.38 -21.04
C ALA A 24 -3.10 -27.40 -20.23
N SER A 25 -3.76 -27.88 -19.18
CA SER A 25 -4.54 -27.02 -18.26
C SER A 25 -3.64 -26.03 -17.50
N ALA A 26 -2.46 -26.45 -17.03
CA ALA A 26 -1.49 -25.58 -16.40
C ALA A 26 -0.94 -24.51 -17.37
N LYS A 27 -0.75 -24.86 -18.65
CA LYS A 27 -0.33 -23.90 -19.69
C LYS A 27 -1.44 -22.91 -20.01
N ALA A 28 -2.68 -23.35 -20.10
CA ALA A 28 -3.85 -22.50 -20.32
C ALA A 28 -4.07 -21.54 -19.13
N ALA A 29 -3.95 -22.03 -17.88
CA ALA A 29 -4.04 -21.22 -16.68
C ALA A 29 -2.96 -20.12 -16.64
N LYS A 30 -1.70 -20.47 -16.97
CA LYS A 30 -0.61 -19.49 -17.07
C LYS A 30 -0.84 -18.46 -18.18
N GLN A 31 -1.42 -18.85 -19.30
CA GLN A 31 -1.76 -17.91 -20.37
C GLN A 31 -2.90 -16.98 -19.98
N ALA A 32 -3.95 -17.51 -19.34
CA ALA A 32 -5.06 -16.72 -18.81
C ALA A 32 -4.58 -15.72 -17.74
N GLU A 33 -3.70 -16.15 -16.84
CA GLU A 33 -3.10 -15.26 -15.83
C GLU A 33 -2.25 -14.15 -16.47
N LYS A 34 -1.43 -14.48 -17.49
CA LYS A 34 -0.66 -13.48 -18.25
C LYS A 34 -1.56 -12.51 -19.01
N ALA A 35 -2.66 -12.98 -19.59
CA ALA A 35 -3.64 -12.13 -20.27
C ALA A 35 -4.35 -11.21 -19.28
N ARG A 36 -4.75 -11.72 -18.11
CA ARG A 36 -5.33 -10.93 -17.01
C ARG A 36 -4.37 -9.86 -16.52
N LYS A 37 -3.09 -10.21 -16.29
CA LYS A 37 -2.05 -9.24 -15.87
C LYS A 37 -1.76 -8.17 -16.94
N LYS A 38 -1.88 -8.52 -18.23
CA LYS A 38 -1.74 -7.53 -19.31
C LYS A 38 -2.91 -6.57 -19.40
N ALA A 39 -4.13 -7.03 -19.12
CA ALA A 39 -5.35 -6.22 -19.14
C ALA A 39 -5.59 -5.45 -17.84
N SER A 40 -4.93 -5.85 -16.75
CA SER A 40 -5.06 -5.18 -15.45
C SER A 40 -4.39 -3.81 -15.48
N SER A 41 -5.11 -2.79 -14.98
CA SER A 41 -4.58 -1.46 -14.69
C SER A 41 -3.92 -1.36 -13.31
N ASP A 42 -3.93 -2.45 -12.53
CA ASP A 42 -3.36 -2.49 -11.19
C ASP A 42 -1.82 -2.42 -11.28
N PRO A 43 -1.17 -1.49 -10.54
CA PRO A 43 0.28 -1.41 -10.47
C PRO A 43 0.96 -2.70 -10.03
N ALA A 44 0.31 -3.52 -9.19
CA ALA A 44 0.87 -4.78 -8.71
C ALA A 44 1.00 -5.85 -9.82
N ASP A 45 0.13 -5.80 -10.83
CA ASP A 45 0.13 -6.72 -11.98
C ASP A 45 1.08 -6.29 -13.10
N MET A 46 1.60 -5.06 -13.04
CA MET A 46 2.51 -4.52 -14.05
C MET A 46 3.94 -5.04 -13.85
N GLY A 47 4.64 -5.34 -14.96
CA GLY A 47 6.07 -5.66 -14.91
C GLY A 47 6.88 -4.49 -14.32
N ARG A 48 7.99 -4.80 -13.63
CA ARG A 48 8.84 -3.83 -12.90
C ARG A 48 9.19 -2.58 -13.72
N ILE A 49 9.55 -2.75 -14.98
CA ILE A 49 9.91 -1.62 -15.87
C ILE A 49 8.71 -0.69 -16.11
N LYS A 50 7.51 -1.27 -16.32
CA LYS A 50 6.28 -0.48 -16.50
C LYS A 50 5.90 0.28 -15.22
N GLN A 51 6.12 -0.35 -14.05
CA GLN A 51 5.92 0.31 -12.74
C GLN A 51 6.86 1.52 -12.58
N ILE A 52 8.15 1.35 -12.89
CA ILE A 52 9.15 2.44 -12.82
C ILE A 52 8.77 3.56 -13.79
N ARG A 53 8.42 3.24 -15.04
CA ARG A 53 8.01 4.24 -16.04
C ARG A 53 6.78 5.01 -15.60
N ARG A 54 5.77 4.32 -15.04
CA ARG A 54 4.57 4.96 -14.51
C ARG A 54 4.87 5.84 -13.30
N ALA A 55 5.69 5.35 -12.38
CA ALA A 55 6.17 6.14 -11.24
C ALA A 55 6.89 7.42 -11.70
N TYR A 56 7.77 7.31 -12.70
CA TYR A 56 8.45 8.45 -13.31
C TYR A 56 7.44 9.45 -13.91
N GLN A 57 6.50 9.01 -14.74
CA GLN A 57 5.51 9.86 -15.37
C GLN A 57 4.67 10.63 -14.35
N LEU A 58 4.13 9.92 -13.35
CA LEU A 58 3.33 10.54 -12.28
C LEU A 58 4.15 11.50 -11.41
N THR A 59 5.43 11.23 -11.21
CA THR A 59 6.29 12.10 -10.41
C THR A 59 6.68 13.34 -11.19
N HIS A 60 6.94 13.20 -12.49
CA HIS A 60 7.33 14.30 -13.38
C HIS A 60 6.23 15.38 -13.50
N GLU A 61 4.95 15.00 -13.39
CA GLU A 61 3.84 15.99 -13.37
C GLU A 61 3.97 16.97 -12.19
N TYR A 62 4.51 16.53 -11.06
CA TYR A 62 4.65 17.32 -9.84
C TYR A 62 6.07 17.84 -9.58
N ASP A 63 7.07 17.30 -10.28
CA ASP A 63 8.48 17.66 -10.12
C ASP A 63 9.19 17.69 -11.48
N LYS A 64 9.20 18.86 -12.12
CA LYS A 64 9.85 19.06 -13.41
C LYS A 64 11.39 18.91 -13.37
N ALA A 65 12.00 19.05 -12.19
CA ALA A 65 13.44 18.87 -12.00
C ALA A 65 13.87 17.38 -11.94
N LEU A 66 12.91 16.46 -11.89
CA LEU A 66 13.16 15.04 -11.77
C LEU A 66 14.18 14.48 -12.78
N PRO A 67 14.08 14.74 -14.11
CA PRO A 67 15.02 14.18 -15.08
C PRO A 67 16.46 14.63 -14.83
N PHE A 68 16.67 15.89 -14.48
CA PHE A 68 18.00 16.43 -14.19
C PHE A 68 18.58 15.80 -12.91
N LEU A 69 17.76 15.61 -11.89
CA LEU A 69 18.18 14.94 -10.65
C LEU A 69 18.54 13.46 -10.87
N LEU A 70 17.79 12.75 -11.71
CA LEU A 70 18.09 11.36 -12.05
C LEU A 70 19.38 11.25 -12.86
N LEU A 71 19.57 12.16 -13.83
CA LEU A 71 20.79 12.22 -14.62
C LEU A 71 22.00 12.53 -13.75
N GLY A 72 21.92 13.54 -12.87
CA GLY A 72 22.97 13.89 -11.94
C GLY A 72 23.29 12.74 -10.97
N ALA A 73 22.26 12.08 -10.43
CA ALA A 73 22.43 10.92 -9.55
C ALA A 73 23.10 9.72 -10.27
N PHE A 74 22.93 9.61 -11.59
CA PHE A 74 23.59 8.58 -12.39
C PHE A 74 25.05 8.94 -12.71
N LEU A 75 25.31 10.15 -13.20
CA LEU A 75 26.63 10.57 -13.71
C LEU A 75 27.62 10.89 -12.59
N LEU A 76 27.17 11.45 -11.48
CA LEU A 76 28.05 11.91 -10.39
C LEU A 76 28.87 10.77 -9.78
N PRO A 77 28.33 9.60 -9.42
CA PRO A 77 29.12 8.49 -8.89
C PRO A 77 30.13 7.94 -9.91
N ILE A 78 29.77 7.93 -11.19
CA ILE A 78 30.65 7.49 -12.28
C ILE A 78 31.84 8.45 -12.40
N GLY A 79 31.57 9.76 -12.44
CA GLY A 79 32.59 10.79 -12.49
C GLY A 79 33.55 10.72 -11.29
N LEU A 80 33.01 10.57 -10.08
CA LEU A 80 33.80 10.39 -8.86
C LEU A 80 34.63 9.09 -8.92
N GLY A 81 34.07 8.00 -9.45
CA GLY A 81 34.79 6.74 -9.66
C GLY A 81 35.95 6.88 -10.62
N ILE A 82 35.80 7.63 -11.71
CA ILE A 82 36.88 7.91 -12.65
C ILE A 82 38.00 8.73 -11.98
N VAL A 83 37.67 9.85 -11.32
CA VAL A 83 38.64 10.69 -10.63
C VAL A 83 39.38 9.91 -9.56
N PHE A 84 38.68 9.14 -8.73
CA PHE A 84 39.28 8.31 -7.70
C PHE A 84 40.17 7.22 -8.31
N GLY A 85 39.73 6.57 -9.39
CA GLY A 85 40.54 5.54 -10.07
C GLY A 85 41.84 6.07 -10.68
N LEU A 86 41.83 7.32 -11.19
CA LEU A 86 43.05 8.00 -11.70
C LEU A 86 44.05 8.32 -10.57
N THR A 87 43.54 8.70 -9.39
CA THR A 87 44.43 9.08 -8.25
C THR A 87 45.05 7.88 -7.54
N VAL A 88 44.27 6.78 -7.42
CA VAL A 88 44.67 5.58 -6.64
C VAL A 88 45.24 4.45 -7.50
N GLY A 89 45.13 4.54 -8.83
CA GLY A 89 45.65 3.53 -9.76
C GLY A 89 44.71 2.31 -9.98
N TYR A 90 43.55 2.25 -9.30
CA TYR A 90 42.55 1.16 -9.44
C TYR A 90 41.34 1.56 -10.30
N MET A 91 41.61 2.08 -11.52
CA MET A 91 40.61 2.71 -12.39
C MET A 91 39.41 1.78 -12.71
N VAL A 92 39.68 0.52 -13.08
CA VAL A 92 38.62 -0.42 -13.47
C VAL A 92 37.64 -0.69 -12.31
N ASN A 93 38.19 -0.98 -11.13
CA ASN A 93 37.40 -1.27 -9.95
C ASN A 93 36.59 -0.04 -9.47
N ALA A 94 37.20 1.14 -9.49
CA ALA A 94 36.59 2.39 -9.08
C ALA A 94 35.44 2.77 -10.03
N VAL A 95 35.60 2.60 -11.34
CA VAL A 95 34.54 2.82 -12.33
C VAL A 95 33.43 1.81 -12.18
N LEU A 96 33.70 0.53 -11.97
CA LEU A 96 32.66 -0.49 -11.73
C LEU A 96 31.81 -0.18 -10.50
N ILE A 97 32.45 0.24 -9.39
CA ILE A 97 31.73 0.67 -8.19
C ILE A 97 30.90 1.93 -8.48
N GLY A 98 31.47 2.90 -9.18
CA GLY A 98 30.79 4.13 -9.59
C GLY A 98 29.55 3.86 -10.43
N VAL A 99 29.61 2.94 -11.39
CA VAL A 99 28.48 2.49 -12.21
C VAL A 99 27.43 1.78 -11.34
N GLY A 100 27.84 0.90 -10.44
CA GLY A 100 26.93 0.22 -9.51
C GLY A 100 26.14 1.21 -8.65
N ILE A 101 26.80 2.17 -8.04
CA ILE A 101 26.16 3.25 -7.28
C ILE A 101 25.31 4.13 -8.19
N GLY A 102 25.80 4.45 -9.40
CA GLY A 102 25.09 5.24 -10.40
C GLY A 102 23.78 4.62 -10.86
N VAL A 103 23.63 3.31 -10.81
CA VAL A 103 22.33 2.63 -11.09
C VAL A 103 21.39 2.68 -9.87
N LEU A 104 21.93 2.53 -8.66
CA LEU A 104 21.12 2.46 -7.43
C LEU A 104 20.62 3.84 -6.97
N LEU A 105 21.45 4.88 -7.08
CA LEU A 105 21.14 6.24 -6.63
C LEU A 105 19.91 6.84 -7.32
N PRO A 106 19.76 6.82 -8.66
CA PRO A 106 18.55 7.29 -9.34
C PRO A 106 17.28 6.57 -8.90
N MET A 107 17.39 5.26 -8.64
CA MET A 107 16.24 4.48 -8.14
C MET A 107 15.79 4.96 -6.77
N MET A 108 16.74 5.24 -5.87
CA MET A 108 16.46 5.78 -4.52
C MET A 108 15.86 7.19 -4.62
N VAL A 109 16.41 8.05 -5.47
CA VAL A 109 15.89 9.41 -5.72
C VAL A 109 14.47 9.35 -6.27
N LEU A 110 14.21 8.50 -7.27
CA LEU A 110 12.88 8.31 -7.85
C LEU A 110 11.86 7.87 -6.80
N VAL A 111 12.18 6.89 -5.96
CA VAL A 111 11.27 6.41 -4.90
C VAL A 111 10.95 7.51 -3.90
N ARG A 112 11.95 8.30 -3.47
CA ARG A 112 11.73 9.42 -2.54
C ARG A 112 10.87 10.52 -3.15
N ARG A 113 11.15 10.88 -4.41
CA ARG A 113 10.37 11.92 -5.14
C ARG A 113 8.97 11.45 -5.47
N ALA A 114 8.78 10.18 -5.84
CA ALA A 114 7.47 9.59 -6.08
C ALA A 114 6.58 9.62 -4.83
N LYS A 115 7.14 9.31 -3.64
CA LYS A 115 6.43 9.48 -2.37
C LYS A 115 6.00 10.92 -2.13
N ALA A 116 6.91 11.88 -2.32
CA ALA A 116 6.60 13.29 -2.15
C ALA A 116 5.53 13.79 -3.14
N ALA A 117 5.60 13.36 -4.40
CA ALA A 117 4.59 13.68 -5.43
C ALA A 117 3.22 13.08 -5.07
N THR A 118 3.18 11.85 -4.55
CA THR A 118 1.94 11.22 -4.09
C THR A 118 1.30 12.04 -2.97
N PHE A 119 2.07 12.47 -1.97
CA PHE A 119 1.53 13.31 -0.89
C PHE A 119 1.03 14.67 -1.40
N LYS A 120 1.74 15.31 -2.32
CA LYS A 120 1.28 16.57 -2.95
C LYS A 120 -0.03 16.37 -3.72
N ARG A 121 -0.17 15.25 -4.43
CA ARG A 121 -1.36 14.92 -5.20
C ARG A 121 -2.61 14.75 -4.32
N TYR A 122 -2.46 14.15 -3.14
CA TYR A 122 -3.57 13.85 -2.25
C TYR A 122 -3.74 14.86 -1.11
N ALA A 123 -2.86 15.85 -1.01
CA ALA A 123 -2.99 16.91 -0.01
C ALA A 123 -4.35 17.62 -0.13
N GLY A 124 -5.03 17.79 1.00
CA GLY A 124 -6.34 18.44 1.06
C GLY A 124 -7.53 17.63 0.55
N GLN A 125 -7.33 16.38 0.09
CA GLN A 125 -8.43 15.50 -0.29
C GLN A 125 -8.92 14.71 0.91
N ALA A 126 -10.24 14.60 1.09
CA ALA A 126 -10.83 13.77 2.14
C ALA A 126 -10.51 12.29 1.91
N GLY A 127 -10.05 11.59 2.95
CA GLY A 127 -9.56 10.21 2.86
C GLY A 127 -8.07 10.09 2.52
N SER A 128 -7.33 11.21 2.49
CA SER A 128 -5.91 11.22 2.17
C SER A 128 -5.04 10.48 3.20
N ALA A 129 -5.47 10.41 4.45
CA ALA A 129 -4.79 9.66 5.51
C ALA A 129 -4.55 8.19 5.13
N GLU A 130 -5.46 7.57 4.36
CA GLU A 130 -5.31 6.19 3.89
C GLU A 130 -4.02 5.99 3.10
N VAL A 131 -3.61 6.98 2.28
CA VAL A 131 -2.37 6.93 1.50
C VAL A 131 -1.15 6.78 2.40
N ALA A 132 -1.09 7.53 3.51
CA ALA A 132 -0.02 7.40 4.49
C ALA A 132 -0.08 6.07 5.24
N LEU A 133 -1.28 5.60 5.57
CA LEU A 133 -1.47 4.31 6.26
C LEU A 133 -1.05 3.11 5.41
N GLN A 134 -1.21 3.17 4.10
CA GLN A 134 -0.73 2.13 3.17
C GLN A 134 0.80 2.05 3.10
N MET A 135 1.52 3.11 3.52
CA MET A 135 2.99 3.13 3.59
C MET A 135 3.54 2.55 4.89
N LEU A 136 2.69 2.14 5.83
CA LEU A 136 3.12 1.49 7.06
C LEU A 136 3.64 0.06 6.79
N PRO A 137 4.62 -0.42 7.57
CA PRO A 137 5.11 -1.79 7.47
C PRO A 137 4.00 -2.82 7.72
N LYS A 138 4.17 -4.05 7.23
CA LYS A 138 3.20 -5.15 7.33
C LYS A 138 2.74 -5.51 8.75
N GLN A 139 3.52 -5.14 9.76
CA GLN A 139 3.18 -5.30 11.18
C GLN A 139 2.05 -4.35 11.65
N TRP A 140 1.70 -3.34 10.85
CA TRP A 140 0.58 -2.44 11.09
C TRP A 140 -0.63 -2.86 10.26
N VAL A 141 -1.77 -2.96 10.91
CA VAL A 141 -3.06 -3.30 10.28
C VAL A 141 -3.92 -2.05 10.28
N SER A 142 -4.17 -1.50 9.11
CA SER A 142 -4.93 -0.27 8.94
C SER A 142 -6.37 -0.57 8.53
N SER A 143 -7.30 0.17 9.13
CA SER A 143 -8.73 0.18 8.80
C SER A 143 -9.10 1.62 8.42
N PRO A 144 -9.23 1.92 7.12
CA PRO A 144 -9.60 3.27 6.69
C PRO A 144 -11.04 3.56 7.05
N VAL A 145 -11.32 4.81 7.39
CA VAL A 145 -12.66 5.37 7.63
C VAL A 145 -13.53 4.48 8.53
N ILE A 146 -13.13 4.37 9.81
CA ILE A 146 -13.94 3.65 10.82
C ILE A 146 -15.11 4.50 11.33
N ALA A 147 -15.03 5.82 11.20
CA ALA A 147 -16.10 6.77 11.48
C ALA A 147 -15.97 7.97 10.56
N ALA A 148 -17.10 8.53 10.16
CA ALA A 148 -17.15 9.76 9.36
C ALA A 148 -18.42 10.56 9.70
N ASN A 149 -18.37 11.88 9.45
CA ASN A 149 -19.52 12.77 9.57
C ASN A 149 -19.94 13.32 8.20
N ARG A 150 -21.06 14.03 8.17
CA ARG A 150 -21.60 14.66 6.95
C ARG A 150 -20.68 15.75 6.37
N SER A 151 -19.83 16.33 7.21
CA SER A 151 -18.84 17.35 6.82
C SER A 151 -17.57 16.78 6.22
N ARG A 152 -17.52 15.46 5.95
CA ARG A 152 -16.37 14.73 5.42
C ARG A 152 -15.16 14.67 6.37
N ASP A 153 -15.36 14.96 7.67
CA ASP A 153 -14.36 14.62 8.66
C ASP A 153 -14.39 13.11 8.89
N ALA A 154 -13.24 12.47 8.96
CA ALA A 154 -13.13 11.02 9.05
C ALA A 154 -12.15 10.61 10.16
N VAL A 155 -12.37 9.45 10.74
CA VAL A 155 -11.43 8.80 11.65
C VAL A 155 -10.96 7.49 11.01
N HIS A 156 -9.67 7.33 10.97
CA HIS A 156 -8.99 6.11 10.52
C HIS A 156 -8.37 5.42 11.74
N ARG A 157 -8.19 4.11 11.66
CA ARG A 157 -7.53 3.33 12.69
C ARG A 157 -6.36 2.56 12.12
N THR A 158 -5.26 2.51 12.85
CA THR A 158 -4.19 1.53 12.62
C THR A 158 -3.82 0.86 13.93
N LEU A 159 -3.58 -0.45 13.86
CA LEU A 159 -3.15 -1.29 14.97
C LEU A 159 -1.77 -1.85 14.68
N GLY A 160 -0.85 -1.72 15.60
CA GLY A 160 0.50 -2.22 15.44
C GLY A 160 1.29 -2.26 16.74
N PRO A 161 2.61 -2.38 16.68
CA PRO A 161 3.45 -2.46 17.87
C PRO A 161 3.26 -1.30 18.86
N GLY A 162 2.89 -0.12 18.40
CA GLY A 162 2.63 1.05 19.25
C GLY A 162 1.22 1.09 19.85
N GLY A 163 0.39 0.04 19.70
CA GLY A 163 -0.99 0.04 20.18
C GLY A 163 -1.99 0.38 19.09
N VAL A 164 -3.14 0.88 19.51
CA VAL A 164 -4.20 1.40 18.64
C VAL A 164 -3.96 2.88 18.40
N VAL A 165 -3.86 3.27 17.13
CA VAL A 165 -3.70 4.68 16.74
C VAL A 165 -4.93 5.10 15.96
N LEU A 166 -5.62 6.14 16.44
CA LEU A 166 -6.77 6.75 15.79
C LEU A 166 -6.32 8.06 15.14
N ILE A 167 -6.54 8.16 13.84
CA ILE A 167 -6.12 9.30 13.03
C ILE A 167 -7.38 10.06 12.59
N GLY A 168 -7.51 11.29 13.02
CA GLY A 168 -8.58 12.18 12.60
C GLY A 168 -8.16 13.06 11.43
N GLU A 169 -8.98 13.07 10.38
CA GLU A 169 -8.83 13.88 9.19
C GLU A 169 -10.02 14.81 9.06
N GLY A 170 -9.80 16.12 8.93
CA GLY A 170 -10.84 17.14 8.78
C GLY A 170 -10.60 18.39 9.61
N GLU A 171 -11.66 19.15 9.88
CA GLU A 171 -11.55 20.36 10.70
C GLU A 171 -11.27 20.04 12.17
N PRO A 172 -10.21 20.61 12.78
CA PRO A 172 -9.74 20.22 14.12
C PRO A 172 -10.81 20.21 15.20
N GLY A 173 -11.70 21.20 15.23
CA GLY A 173 -12.76 21.29 16.24
C GLY A 173 -13.74 20.12 16.17
N ARG A 174 -14.20 19.80 14.97
CA ARG A 174 -15.18 18.72 14.74
C ARG A 174 -14.55 17.34 14.85
N VAL A 175 -13.33 17.18 14.30
CA VAL A 175 -12.65 15.88 14.30
C VAL A 175 -12.23 15.43 15.69
N ARG A 176 -11.92 16.38 16.61
CA ARG A 176 -11.62 16.04 18.01
C ARG A 176 -12.81 15.42 18.73
N ALA A 177 -14.03 15.93 18.53
CA ALA A 177 -15.23 15.34 19.10
C ALA A 177 -15.46 13.91 18.58
N LEU A 178 -15.26 13.70 17.28
CA LEU A 178 -15.37 12.38 16.65
C LEU A 178 -14.28 11.41 17.20
N LEU A 179 -13.04 11.87 17.32
CA LEU A 179 -11.94 11.11 17.92
C LEU A 179 -12.24 10.72 19.36
N THR A 180 -12.72 11.66 20.20
CA THR A 180 -13.06 11.39 21.60
C THR A 180 -14.10 10.29 21.75
N SER A 181 -15.13 10.31 20.86
CA SER A 181 -16.15 9.25 20.85
C SER A 181 -15.57 7.89 20.46
N GLU A 182 -14.68 7.87 19.47
CA GLU A 182 -14.03 6.64 19.00
C GLU A 182 -13.01 6.10 20.01
N VAL A 183 -12.26 6.98 20.71
CA VAL A 183 -11.35 6.57 21.81
C VAL A 183 -12.12 5.76 22.84
N LYS A 184 -13.23 6.31 23.38
CA LYS A 184 -14.04 5.62 24.38
C LYS A 184 -14.51 4.23 23.94
N LYS A 185 -14.88 4.07 22.66
CA LYS A 185 -15.27 2.76 22.10
C LYS A 185 -14.09 1.80 22.03
N HIS A 186 -12.91 2.29 21.62
CA HIS A 186 -11.72 1.46 21.46
C HIS A 186 -11.13 1.06 22.81
N GLU A 187 -11.09 1.95 23.79
CA GLU A 187 -10.63 1.65 25.16
C GLU A 187 -11.45 0.54 25.82
N ARG A 188 -12.77 0.52 25.60
CA ARG A 188 -13.66 -0.53 26.14
C ARG A 188 -13.36 -1.90 25.53
N VAL A 189 -12.97 -1.97 24.25
CA VAL A 189 -12.77 -3.24 23.54
C VAL A 189 -11.30 -3.68 23.59
N ALA A 190 -10.39 -2.72 23.47
CA ALA A 190 -8.94 -2.94 23.51
C ALA A 190 -8.35 -2.64 24.90
N TYR A 191 -9.05 -3.06 25.97
CA TYR A 191 -8.58 -2.82 27.35
C TYR A 191 -7.14 -3.29 27.54
N GLY A 192 -6.37 -2.51 28.30
CA GLY A 192 -4.94 -2.77 28.54
C GLY A 192 -4.02 -2.42 27.38
N VAL A 193 -4.54 -1.81 26.31
CA VAL A 193 -3.76 -1.37 25.15
C VAL A 193 -3.82 0.15 25.03
N PRO A 194 -2.68 0.84 24.81
CA PRO A 194 -2.70 2.29 24.63
C PRO A 194 -3.44 2.67 23.36
N VAL A 195 -4.34 3.65 23.48
CA VAL A 195 -5.06 4.27 22.37
C VAL A 195 -4.50 5.67 22.17
N THR A 196 -3.78 5.88 21.08
CA THR A 196 -3.16 7.16 20.74
C THR A 196 -3.99 7.88 19.68
N THR A 197 -4.20 9.18 19.83
CA THR A 197 -4.91 10.00 18.86
C THR A 197 -3.95 10.93 18.12
N ILE A 198 -4.13 11.03 16.81
CA ILE A 198 -3.38 11.95 15.95
C ILE A 198 -4.38 12.74 15.10
N VAL A 199 -4.26 14.06 15.10
CA VAL A 199 -5.01 14.92 14.18
C VAL A 199 -4.10 15.21 12.99
N MET A 200 -4.54 14.81 11.79
CA MET A 200 -3.81 15.07 10.56
C MET A 200 -4.14 16.46 10.01
N GLY A 201 -3.11 17.16 9.54
CA GLY A 201 -3.23 18.48 8.91
C GLY A 201 -1.93 19.28 9.01
N ASP A 202 -1.97 20.52 8.51
CA ASP A 202 -0.79 21.38 8.42
C ASP A 202 -0.78 22.50 9.47
N LYS A 203 -1.81 22.57 10.34
CA LYS A 203 -1.91 23.58 11.42
C LYS A 203 -1.04 23.17 12.63
N PRO A 204 -0.65 24.12 13.51
CA PRO A 204 0.06 23.82 14.75
C PRO A 204 -0.64 22.73 15.57
N GLY A 205 0.13 21.75 16.07
CA GLY A 205 -0.41 20.61 16.82
C GLY A 205 -1.01 19.49 15.97
N GLN A 206 -0.92 19.59 14.66
CA GLN A 206 -1.31 18.55 13.72
C GLN A 206 -0.08 17.87 13.09
N VAL A 207 -0.29 16.68 12.55
CA VAL A 207 0.75 15.93 11.84
C VAL A 207 0.46 15.98 10.34
N PRO A 208 1.36 16.55 9.53
CA PRO A 208 1.20 16.60 8.09
C PRO A 208 1.11 15.20 7.46
N LEU A 209 0.33 15.06 6.38
CA LEU A 209 0.17 13.81 5.65
C LEU A 209 1.51 13.14 5.30
N SER A 210 2.49 13.93 4.86
CA SER A 210 3.82 13.44 4.48
C SER A 210 4.63 12.85 5.64
N LYS A 211 4.37 13.27 6.86
CA LYS A 211 5.06 12.82 8.08
C LYS A 211 4.26 11.82 8.90
N LEU A 212 2.99 11.58 8.57
CA LEU A 212 2.07 10.76 9.35
C LEU A 212 2.57 9.32 9.54
N ALA A 213 2.97 8.66 8.46
CA ALA A 213 3.49 7.29 8.55
C ALA A 213 4.76 7.19 9.40
N ASP A 214 5.66 8.17 9.28
CA ASP A 214 6.91 8.16 10.06
C ASP A 214 6.67 8.53 11.53
N HIS A 215 5.68 9.39 11.81
CA HIS A 215 5.24 9.69 13.16
C HIS A 215 4.68 8.43 13.86
N ILE A 216 3.82 7.68 13.19
CA ILE A 216 3.25 6.43 13.70
C ILE A 216 4.34 5.38 13.96
N LYS A 217 5.33 5.25 13.07
CA LYS A 217 6.46 4.30 13.25
C LYS A 217 7.35 4.61 14.45
N LYS A 218 7.44 5.88 14.84
CA LYS A 218 8.24 6.34 15.99
C LYS A 218 7.58 6.12 17.34
N LEU A 219 6.30 5.74 17.38
CA LEU A 219 5.61 5.42 18.62
C LEU A 219 6.32 4.28 19.36
N PRO A 220 6.35 4.31 20.71
CA PRO A 220 6.97 3.27 21.51
C PRO A 220 6.30 1.91 21.24
N LYS A 221 7.12 0.87 21.10
CA LYS A 221 6.62 -0.50 20.85
C LYS A 221 6.20 -1.12 22.19
N VAL A 222 4.91 -1.21 22.41
CA VAL A 222 4.30 -1.75 23.65
C VAL A 222 3.62 -3.09 23.44
N LEU A 223 3.28 -3.46 22.20
CA LEU A 223 2.60 -4.72 21.89
C LEU A 223 3.52 -5.72 21.18
N ARG A 224 3.43 -6.98 21.60
CA ARG A 224 4.03 -8.13 20.92
C ARG A 224 3.13 -8.63 19.79
N PRO A 225 3.64 -9.39 18.80
CA PRO A 225 2.85 -9.85 17.65
C PRO A 225 1.60 -10.66 18.01
N ASN A 226 1.65 -11.52 19.01
CA ASN A 226 0.49 -12.27 19.51
C ASN A 226 -0.58 -11.35 20.10
N GLN A 227 -0.20 -10.36 20.91
CA GLN A 227 -1.11 -9.36 21.47
C GLN A 227 -1.80 -8.52 20.37
N ILE A 228 -1.08 -8.18 19.31
CA ILE A 228 -1.65 -7.49 18.15
C ILE A 228 -2.75 -8.34 17.50
N THR A 229 -2.55 -9.68 17.43
CA THR A 229 -3.55 -10.60 16.87
C THR A 229 -4.82 -10.65 17.73
N ASP A 230 -4.69 -10.73 19.05
CA ASP A 230 -5.82 -10.74 19.98
C ASP A 230 -6.61 -9.43 19.92
N VAL A 231 -5.92 -8.30 19.96
CA VAL A 231 -6.55 -6.98 19.85
C VAL A 231 -7.26 -6.83 18.51
N ARG A 232 -6.66 -7.33 17.43
CA ARG A 232 -7.27 -7.33 16.09
C ARG A 232 -8.59 -8.10 16.08
N GLN A 233 -8.69 -9.24 16.74
CA GLN A 233 -9.93 -10.03 16.83
C GLN A 233 -11.02 -9.26 17.59
N ARG A 234 -10.67 -8.65 18.73
CA ARG A 234 -11.60 -7.81 19.51
C ARG A 234 -12.11 -6.62 18.71
N LEU A 235 -11.22 -5.94 17.96
CA LEU A 235 -11.59 -4.82 17.10
C LEU A 235 -12.46 -5.25 15.92
N ARG A 236 -12.30 -6.47 15.39
CA ARG A 236 -13.22 -7.03 14.37
C ARG A 236 -14.64 -7.19 14.90
N ALA A 237 -14.80 -7.62 16.15
CA ALA A 237 -16.12 -7.69 16.78
C ALA A 237 -16.77 -6.32 16.90
N LEU A 238 -15.99 -5.28 17.25
CA LEU A 238 -16.46 -3.89 17.25
C LEU A 238 -16.87 -3.43 15.84
N ASP A 239 -16.10 -3.80 14.81
CA ASP A 239 -16.41 -3.42 13.43
C ASP A 239 -17.67 -4.12 12.89
N ALA A 240 -17.95 -5.34 13.33
CA ALA A 240 -19.14 -6.09 12.92
C ALA A 240 -20.46 -5.46 13.40
N VAL A 241 -20.43 -4.75 14.54
CA VAL A 241 -21.61 -4.07 15.11
C VAL A 241 -21.81 -2.66 14.51
N ARG A 242 -20.82 -2.15 13.77
CA ARG A 242 -20.89 -0.81 13.19
C ARG A 242 -21.74 -0.80 11.92
N PRO A 243 -22.56 0.25 11.71
CA PRO A 243 -23.19 0.47 10.41
C PRO A 243 -22.09 0.58 9.35
N THR A 244 -22.24 -0.17 8.25
CA THR A 244 -21.32 -0.08 7.12
C THR A 244 -21.43 1.30 6.49
N ILE A 245 -20.38 2.10 6.61
CA ILE A 245 -20.30 3.40 5.95
C ILE A 245 -19.95 3.13 4.48
N PRO A 246 -20.81 3.49 3.52
CA PRO A 246 -20.54 3.28 2.09
C PRO A 246 -19.57 4.36 1.58
N VAL A 247 -18.34 4.33 2.10
CA VAL A 247 -17.27 5.24 1.66
C VAL A 247 -16.40 4.50 0.64
N PRO A 248 -16.14 5.08 -0.55
CA PRO A 248 -15.19 4.53 -1.49
C PRO A 248 -13.83 4.35 -0.82
N LYS A 249 -13.17 3.22 -1.07
CA LYS A 249 -11.79 3.02 -0.61
C LYS A 249 -10.87 3.99 -1.35
N GLY A 250 -10.07 4.75 -0.59
CA GLY A 250 -9.14 5.74 -1.11
C GLY A 250 -9.64 7.19 -1.04
N PRO A 251 -8.79 8.15 -1.42
CA PRO A 251 -9.12 9.56 -1.44
C PRO A 251 -10.33 9.84 -2.32
N MET A 252 -11.26 10.64 -1.82
CA MET A 252 -12.47 11.00 -2.58
C MET A 252 -12.12 11.88 -3.77
N PRO A 253 -12.66 11.59 -4.97
CA PRO A 253 -12.42 12.42 -6.14
C PRO A 253 -13.01 13.82 -5.95
N THR A 254 -12.21 14.83 -6.23
CA THR A 254 -12.62 16.25 -6.14
C THR A 254 -13.34 16.71 -7.40
N ASN A 255 -13.21 15.98 -8.52
CA ASN A 255 -13.78 16.36 -9.80
C ASN A 255 -15.18 15.74 -9.99
N PRO A 256 -16.24 16.55 -10.32
CA PRO A 256 -17.61 16.05 -10.55
C PRO A 256 -17.73 14.96 -11.64
N ARG A 257 -16.84 14.98 -12.65
CA ARG A 257 -16.83 13.95 -13.71
C ARG A 257 -16.39 12.58 -13.20
N GLN A 258 -15.47 12.53 -12.24
CA GLN A 258 -15.04 11.28 -11.61
C GLN A 258 -16.10 10.70 -10.67
N VAL A 259 -16.94 11.55 -10.07
CA VAL A 259 -18.07 11.13 -9.23
C VAL A 259 -19.16 10.42 -10.05
N LYS A 260 -19.41 10.86 -11.30
CA LYS A 260 -20.36 10.18 -12.18
C LYS A 260 -19.95 8.74 -12.52
N GLY A 261 -18.67 8.50 -12.82
CA GLY A 261 -18.15 7.15 -13.06
C GLY A 261 -18.25 6.22 -11.84
N ALA A 262 -18.00 6.74 -10.63
CA ALA A 262 -18.14 5.98 -9.39
C ALA A 262 -19.62 5.62 -9.09
N ARG A 263 -20.58 6.51 -9.40
CA ARG A 263 -22.02 6.22 -9.26
C ARG A 263 -22.53 5.17 -10.24
N GLN A 264 -22.00 5.14 -11.47
CA GLN A 264 -22.33 4.10 -12.45
C GLN A 264 -21.78 2.72 -12.02
N ALA A 265 -20.57 2.66 -11.48
CA ALA A 265 -19.99 1.43 -10.95
C ALA A 265 -20.73 0.86 -9.74
N MET A 266 -21.40 1.71 -8.94
CA MET A 266 -22.26 1.28 -7.82
C MET A 266 -23.66 0.82 -8.26
N ARG A 267 -24.16 1.25 -9.41
CA ARG A 267 -25.49 0.84 -9.95
C ARG A 267 -25.45 -0.47 -10.72
N GLY A 268 -24.28 -0.96 -11.10
CA GLY A 268 -24.08 -2.18 -11.87
C GLY A 268 -23.81 -3.43 -11.02
N ARG A 269 -24.19 -3.41 -9.73
CA ARG A 269 -24.17 -4.60 -8.86
C ARG A 269 -25.54 -4.87 -8.28
#